data_30a656b0b78dca7091e1ed49bbd20a28
#
_entry.id   30a656b0b78dca7091e1ed49bbd20a28
#
_cell.length_a   1.000
_cell.length_b   1.000
_cell.length_c   1.000
_cell.angle_alpha   90.00
_cell.angle_beta   90.00
_cell.angle_gamma   90.00
#
_symmetry.space_group_name_H-M   'P 1'
#
loop_
_entity.id
_entity.type
_entity.pdbx_description
1 polymer ?
#
loop_
_entity_poly.entity_id
_entity_poly.type
_entity_poly.pdbx_seq_one_letter_code
_entity_poly.pdbx_strand_id
1 'polypeptide(L)'
;MSVQTVGKKFAELCRAGKNFDVMRTMYAPNIVSVEGDGKETSGQAPVIKKSEDWVSDKAFNGETVAGPFFNSANPDQFVVYFTLDVTPKATGKRITLEEVAVYTVKDDKITREQFFYDGKH
;
A
#
# COMPACT_ATOMS: atom_id res chain seq x y z
N MET A 1 -11.33 -16.67 4.21
CA MET A 1 -10.42 -16.11 5.22
C MET A 1 -11.04 -14.86 5.82
N SER A 2 -10.67 -14.54 7.03
CA SER A 2 -11.14 -13.31 7.67
C SER A 2 -10.32 -12.09 7.21
N VAL A 3 -10.86 -10.89 7.42
CA VAL A 3 -10.15 -9.64 7.19
C VAL A 3 -8.87 -9.60 8.03
N GLN A 4 -8.92 -10.11 9.26
CA GLN A 4 -7.75 -10.20 10.14
C GLN A 4 -6.65 -11.06 9.52
N THR A 5 -7.00 -12.20 8.95
CA THR A 5 -6.02 -13.10 8.30
C THR A 5 -5.40 -12.44 7.08
N VAL A 6 -6.23 -11.78 6.24
CA VAL A 6 -5.75 -11.06 5.06
C VAL A 6 -4.81 -9.92 5.47
N GLY A 7 -5.21 -9.14 6.46
CA GLY A 7 -4.40 -8.02 6.94
C GLY A 7 -3.05 -8.44 7.53
N LYS A 8 -3.05 -9.51 8.31
CA LYS A 8 -1.80 -10.05 8.89
C LYS A 8 -0.85 -10.55 7.81
N LYS A 9 -1.38 -11.29 6.84
CA LYS A 9 -0.57 -11.78 5.71
C LYS A 9 -0.01 -10.63 4.88
N PHE A 10 -0.84 -9.61 4.62
CA PHE A 10 -0.41 -8.40 3.91
C PHE A 10 0.79 -7.74 4.61
N ALA A 11 0.66 -7.45 5.90
CA ALA A 11 1.71 -6.78 6.67
C ALA A 11 3.00 -7.63 6.73
N GLU A 12 2.86 -8.94 6.90
CA GLU A 12 3.99 -9.86 6.94
C GLU A 12 4.76 -9.85 5.62
N LEU A 13 4.07 -9.91 4.48
CA LEU A 13 4.70 -9.86 3.17
C LEU A 13 5.37 -8.52 2.91
N CYS A 14 4.73 -7.41 3.31
CA CYS A 14 5.34 -6.08 3.17
C CYS A 14 6.61 -5.95 4.01
N ARG A 15 6.61 -6.48 5.24
CA ARG A 15 7.82 -6.50 6.08
C ARG A 15 8.94 -7.32 5.47
N ALA A 16 8.60 -8.31 4.67
CA ALA A 16 9.58 -9.14 3.97
C ALA A 16 10.04 -8.52 2.64
N GLY A 17 9.61 -7.29 2.32
CA GLY A 17 9.96 -6.62 1.08
C GLY A 17 9.22 -7.13 -0.15
N LYS A 18 8.12 -7.86 0.04
CA LYS A 18 7.37 -8.52 -1.05
C LYS A 18 6.11 -7.75 -1.44
N ASN A 19 6.21 -6.42 -1.51
CA ASN A 19 5.06 -5.55 -1.79
C ASN A 19 4.43 -5.85 -3.16
N PHE A 20 5.23 -6.13 -4.19
CA PHE A 20 4.70 -6.45 -5.51
C PHE A 20 4.04 -7.84 -5.57
N ASP A 21 4.53 -8.79 -4.76
CA ASP A 21 3.86 -10.08 -4.63
C ASP A 21 2.47 -9.92 -4.00
N VAL A 22 2.33 -9.02 -3.02
CA VAL A 22 1.03 -8.66 -2.44
C VAL A 22 0.09 -8.16 -3.54
N MET A 23 0.56 -7.24 -4.37
CA MET A 23 -0.28 -6.68 -5.43
C MET A 23 -0.71 -7.73 -6.44
N ARG A 24 0.17 -8.67 -6.79
CA ARG A 24 -0.14 -9.72 -7.76
C ARG A 24 -1.06 -10.80 -7.22
N THR A 25 -0.95 -11.11 -5.92
CA THR A 25 -1.65 -12.27 -5.34
C THR A 25 -2.84 -11.90 -4.48
N MET A 26 -2.84 -10.73 -3.84
CA MET A 26 -3.88 -10.34 -2.88
C MET A 26 -4.83 -9.27 -3.42
N TYR A 27 -4.45 -8.52 -4.44
CA TYR A 27 -5.31 -7.50 -5.04
C TYR A 27 -6.35 -8.14 -5.95
N ALA A 28 -7.61 -7.69 -5.85
CA ALA A 28 -8.65 -8.10 -6.77
C ALA A 28 -8.37 -7.57 -8.18
N PRO A 29 -8.84 -8.27 -9.24
CA PRO A 29 -8.67 -7.76 -10.61
C PRO A 29 -9.23 -6.36 -10.83
N ASN A 30 -10.29 -6.00 -10.10
CA ASN A 30 -10.97 -4.71 -10.21
C ASN A 30 -10.63 -3.74 -9.08
N ILE A 31 -9.49 -3.91 -8.45
CA ILE A 31 -9.07 -3.03 -7.36
C ILE A 31 -9.10 -1.56 -7.78
N VAL A 32 -9.45 -0.68 -6.84
CA VAL A 32 -9.34 0.77 -6.98
C VAL A 32 -8.31 1.28 -5.99
N SER A 33 -7.35 2.04 -6.48
CA SER A 33 -6.32 2.67 -5.66
C SER A 33 -6.56 4.18 -5.66
N VAL A 34 -6.63 4.77 -4.46
CA VAL A 34 -6.90 6.20 -4.27
C VAL A 34 -5.68 6.85 -3.60
N GLU A 35 -5.07 7.81 -4.30
CA GLU A 35 -3.93 8.56 -3.78
C GLU A 35 -4.35 9.61 -2.75
N GLY A 36 -3.36 10.15 -2.02
CA GLY A 36 -3.62 11.18 -1.02
C GLY A 36 -4.27 12.46 -1.55
N ASP A 37 -4.14 12.74 -2.86
CA ASP A 37 -4.79 13.86 -3.52
C ASP A 37 -6.18 13.50 -4.09
N GLY A 38 -6.63 12.26 -3.87
CA GLY A 38 -7.93 11.78 -4.35
C GLY A 38 -7.91 11.16 -5.75
N LYS A 39 -6.78 11.16 -6.44
CA LYS A 39 -6.67 10.56 -7.78
C LYS A 39 -6.87 9.05 -7.69
N GLU A 40 -7.71 8.51 -8.58
CA GLU A 40 -8.03 7.08 -8.62
C GLU A 40 -7.39 6.38 -9.81
N THR A 41 -6.93 5.16 -9.56
CA THR A 41 -6.45 4.23 -10.59
C THR A 41 -7.22 2.93 -10.39
N SER A 42 -7.80 2.39 -11.46
CA SER A 42 -8.62 1.19 -11.39
C SER A 42 -8.00 0.03 -12.16
N GLY A 43 -8.11 -1.16 -11.59
CA GLY A 43 -7.61 -2.39 -12.18
C GLY A 43 -6.24 -2.79 -11.64
N GLN A 44 -6.03 -4.10 -11.52
CA GLN A 44 -4.80 -4.64 -10.94
C GLN A 44 -3.55 -4.24 -11.74
N ALA A 45 -3.58 -4.40 -13.06
CA ALA A 45 -2.42 -4.09 -13.89
C ALA A 45 -2.06 -2.59 -13.87
N PRO A 46 -3.00 -1.65 -14.03
CA PRO A 46 -2.69 -0.22 -13.89
C PRO A 46 -2.19 0.16 -12.50
N VAL A 47 -2.73 -0.44 -11.44
CA VAL A 47 -2.30 -0.16 -10.07
C VAL A 47 -0.86 -0.63 -9.85
N ILE A 48 -0.50 -1.82 -10.34
CA ILE A 48 0.87 -2.32 -10.27
C ILE A 48 1.81 -1.42 -11.06
N LYS A 49 1.42 -1.04 -12.27
CA LYS A 49 2.22 -0.17 -13.15
C LYS A 49 2.50 1.17 -12.48
N LYS A 50 1.49 1.78 -11.88
CA LYS A 50 1.64 3.03 -11.14
C LYS A 50 2.69 2.89 -10.04
N SER A 51 2.65 1.79 -9.30
CA SER A 51 3.60 1.53 -8.21
C SER A 51 5.00 1.27 -8.73
N GLU A 52 5.15 0.53 -9.84
CA GLU A 52 6.44 0.33 -10.48
C GLU A 52 7.06 1.64 -10.95
N ASP A 53 6.25 2.51 -11.56
CA ASP A 53 6.70 3.82 -12.00
C ASP A 53 7.15 4.68 -10.82
N TRP A 54 6.41 4.63 -9.71
CA TRP A 54 6.74 5.41 -8.53
C TRP A 54 8.06 4.98 -7.89
N VAL A 55 8.35 3.68 -7.84
CA VAL A 55 9.61 3.21 -7.25
C VAL A 55 10.79 3.35 -8.20
N SER A 56 10.54 3.46 -9.51
CA SER A 56 11.62 3.45 -10.53
C SER A 56 12.57 4.63 -10.43
N ASP A 57 12.12 5.77 -9.91
CA ASP A 57 12.92 6.99 -9.79
C ASP A 57 13.50 7.20 -8.39
N LYS A 58 13.45 6.18 -7.54
CA LYS A 58 13.91 6.26 -6.15
C LYS A 58 14.80 5.08 -5.80
N ALA A 59 15.71 5.33 -4.87
CA ALA A 59 16.42 4.26 -4.17
C ALA A 59 15.70 4.02 -2.84
N PHE A 60 15.36 2.79 -2.53
CA PHE A 60 14.74 2.42 -1.26
C PHE A 60 15.82 2.02 -0.27
N ASN A 61 15.86 2.70 0.88
CA ASN A 61 16.82 2.46 1.94
C ASN A 61 16.22 1.63 3.06
N GLY A 62 14.89 1.62 3.18
CA GLY A 62 14.19 0.84 4.18
C GLY A 62 12.70 1.16 4.23
N GLU A 63 11.97 0.30 4.90
CA GLU A 63 10.53 0.44 5.10
C GLU A 63 10.17 -0.11 6.46
N THR A 64 9.31 0.60 7.20
CA THR A 64 8.68 0.05 8.39
C THR A 64 7.18 -0.07 8.16
N VAL A 65 6.61 -1.13 8.69
CA VAL A 65 5.19 -1.47 8.53
C VAL A 65 4.59 -1.67 9.91
N ALA A 66 3.69 -0.78 10.31
CA ALA A 66 2.97 -0.90 11.56
C ALA A 66 1.53 -1.34 11.28
N GLY A 67 1.05 -2.28 12.07
CA GLY A 67 -0.27 -2.86 11.89
C GLY A 67 -0.19 -4.35 11.56
N PRO A 68 -1.27 -4.95 11.08
CA PRO A 68 -2.52 -4.27 10.67
C PRO A 68 -3.36 -3.82 11.87
N PHE A 69 -4.10 -2.74 11.69
CA PHE A 69 -5.07 -2.23 12.67
C PHE A 69 -6.47 -2.50 12.17
N PHE A 70 -7.37 -2.86 13.10
CA PHE A 70 -8.74 -3.24 12.78
C PHE A 70 -9.72 -2.37 13.56
N ASN A 71 -10.90 -2.16 12.98
CA ASN A 71 -11.96 -1.36 13.59
C ASN A 71 -13.29 -2.09 13.42
N SER A 72 -13.97 -2.35 14.53
CA SER A 72 -15.25 -3.08 14.51
C SER A 72 -16.36 -2.33 13.78
N ALA A 73 -16.28 -1.00 13.68
CA ALA A 73 -17.23 -0.20 12.91
C ALA A 73 -17.06 -0.38 11.40
N ASN A 74 -15.89 -0.84 10.95
CA ASN A 74 -15.58 -1.11 9.54
C ASN A 74 -14.97 -2.50 9.43
N PRO A 75 -15.79 -3.56 9.57
CA PRO A 75 -15.28 -4.92 9.72
C PRO A 75 -14.67 -5.51 8.45
N ASP A 76 -14.84 -4.85 7.30
CA ASP A 76 -14.28 -5.24 6.01
C ASP A 76 -12.95 -4.55 5.70
N GLN A 77 -12.41 -3.76 6.65
CA GLN A 77 -11.21 -2.96 6.42
C GLN A 77 -10.09 -3.30 7.39
N PHE A 78 -8.86 -3.07 6.95
CA PHE A 78 -7.70 -3.00 7.84
C PHE A 78 -6.83 -1.80 7.43
N VAL A 79 -6.02 -1.33 8.36
CA VAL A 79 -5.19 -0.15 8.20
C VAL A 79 -3.73 -0.51 8.45
N VAL A 80 -2.84 0.02 7.63
CA VAL A 80 -1.40 -0.13 7.79
C VAL A 80 -0.75 1.24 7.74
N TYR A 81 0.22 1.47 8.61
CA TYR A 81 1.05 2.67 8.61
C TYR A 81 2.41 2.33 8.06
N PHE A 82 2.80 3.00 6.98
CA PHE A 82 4.10 2.83 6.34
C PHE A 82 5.01 4.01 6.62
N THR A 83 6.25 3.73 6.95
CA THR A 83 7.32 4.72 6.93
C THR A 83 8.33 4.27 5.90
N LEU A 84 8.58 5.11 4.89
CA LEU A 84 9.44 4.79 3.76
C LEU A 84 10.69 5.66 3.81
N ASP A 85 11.84 5.02 3.80
CA ASP A 85 13.14 5.71 3.74
C ASP A 85 13.64 5.60 2.30
N VAL A 86 13.60 6.71 1.58
CA VAL A 86 13.88 6.73 0.14
C VAL A 86 14.82 7.85 -0.22
N THR A 87 15.52 7.68 -1.34
CA THR A 87 16.34 8.73 -1.95
C THR A 87 15.87 8.93 -3.39
N PRO A 88 15.11 10.01 -3.68
CA PRO A 88 14.74 10.31 -5.06
C PRO A 88 16.00 10.54 -5.90
N LYS A 89 16.07 9.92 -7.07
CA LYS A 89 17.23 10.04 -7.96
C LYS A 89 17.43 11.47 -8.46
N ALA A 90 16.32 12.19 -8.65
CA ALA A 90 16.35 13.57 -9.14
C ALA A 90 17.05 14.54 -8.18
N THR A 91 16.92 14.33 -6.88
CA THR A 91 17.50 15.22 -5.85
C THR A 91 18.74 14.66 -5.19
N GLY A 92 18.86 13.33 -5.14
CA GLY A 92 19.92 12.65 -4.39
C GLY A 92 19.82 12.83 -2.88
N LYS A 93 18.71 13.39 -2.37
CA LYS A 93 18.52 13.66 -0.94
C LYS A 93 17.65 12.60 -0.31
N ARG A 94 18.19 11.92 0.70
CA ARG A 94 17.44 10.92 1.48
C ARG A 94 16.34 11.58 2.28
N ILE A 95 15.12 11.06 2.14
CA ILE A 95 13.94 11.56 2.84
C ILE A 95 13.15 10.43 3.46
N THR A 96 12.33 10.78 4.45
CA THR A 96 11.38 9.86 5.06
C THR A 96 9.97 10.25 4.65
N LEU A 97 9.22 9.30 4.09
CA LEU A 97 7.82 9.47 3.73
C LEU A 97 6.97 8.64 4.68
N GLU A 98 5.85 9.21 5.09
CA GLU A 98 4.90 8.53 5.97
C GLU A 98 3.54 8.49 5.29
N GLU A 99 2.88 7.33 5.35
CA GLU A 99 1.53 7.21 4.79
C GLU A 99 0.71 6.22 5.60
N VAL A 100 -0.58 6.53 5.74
CA VAL A 100 -1.58 5.63 6.28
C VAL A 100 -2.34 5.05 5.10
N ALA A 101 -2.50 3.73 5.07
CA ALA A 101 -3.23 3.07 4.00
C ALA A 101 -4.41 2.31 4.57
N VAL A 102 -5.60 2.54 4.01
CA VAL A 102 -6.83 1.84 4.37
C VAL A 102 -7.16 0.87 3.24
N TYR A 103 -7.29 -0.41 3.59
CA TYR A 103 -7.57 -1.49 2.65
C TYR A 103 -8.94 -2.07 2.90
N THR A 104 -9.73 -2.23 1.85
CA THR A 104 -11.03 -2.89 1.89
C THR A 104 -10.90 -4.27 1.30
N VAL A 105 -11.45 -5.28 2.01
CA VAL A 105 -11.37 -6.70 1.64
C VAL A 105 -12.75 -7.20 1.30
N LYS A 106 -12.87 -7.94 0.18
CA LYS A 106 -14.08 -8.64 -0.22
C LYS A 106 -13.67 -9.96 -0.87
N ASP A 107 -14.31 -11.06 -0.45
CA ASP A 107 -14.03 -12.41 -0.98
C ASP A 107 -12.53 -12.75 -0.94
N ASP A 108 -11.90 -12.45 0.19
CA ASP A 108 -10.48 -12.71 0.48
C ASP A 108 -9.50 -11.91 -0.39
N LYS A 109 -9.97 -10.92 -1.13
CA LYS A 109 -9.14 -10.05 -1.97
C LYS A 109 -9.27 -8.61 -1.55
N ILE A 110 -8.21 -7.85 -1.76
CA ILE A 110 -8.19 -6.41 -1.51
C ILE A 110 -8.82 -5.72 -2.72
N THR A 111 -9.95 -5.06 -2.50
CA THR A 111 -10.73 -4.41 -3.57
C THR A 111 -10.50 -2.90 -3.64
N ARG A 112 -9.96 -2.31 -2.57
CA ARG A 112 -9.69 -0.88 -2.52
C ARG A 112 -8.51 -0.63 -1.60
N GLU A 113 -7.62 0.27 -2.01
CA GLU A 113 -6.59 0.86 -1.16
C GLU A 113 -6.74 2.37 -1.23
N GLN A 114 -6.63 3.03 -0.10
CA GLN A 114 -6.68 4.49 -0.04
C GLN A 114 -5.57 5.00 0.86
N PHE A 115 -4.76 5.90 0.32
CA PHE A 115 -3.61 6.45 1.00
C PHE A 115 -3.90 7.83 1.56
N PHE A 116 -3.37 8.10 2.75
CA PHE A 116 -3.43 9.39 3.41
C PHE A 116 -2.00 9.83 3.71
N TYR A 117 -1.57 10.94 3.11
CA TYR A 117 -0.24 11.50 3.30
C TYR A 117 -0.29 13.00 2.98
N ASP A 118 0.74 13.74 3.39
CA ASP A 118 0.87 15.12 2.96
C ASP A 118 1.31 15.17 1.48
N GLY A 119 1.22 16.31 0.84
CA GLY A 119 1.37 16.42 -0.60
C GLY A 119 2.78 16.18 -1.18
N LYS A 120 3.64 15.43 -0.51
CA LYS A 120 5.06 15.29 -0.88
C LYS A 120 5.48 13.93 -1.41
N HIS A 121 4.55 13.11 -1.79
CA HIS A 121 4.87 11.77 -2.26
C HIS A 121 5.29 11.72 -3.73
#